data_7da35c0be5f6bec3677424570d7779b5
#
_entry.id   7da35c0be5f6bec3677424570d7779b5
#
_cell.length_a   1.000
_cell.length_b   1.000
_cell.length_c   1.000
_cell.angle_alpha   90.00
_cell.angle_beta   90.00
_cell.angle_gamma   90.00
#
_symmetry.space_group_name_H-M   'P 1'
#
loop_
_entity.id
_entity.type
_entity.pdbx_description
1 polymer ?
#
loop_
_entity_poly.entity_id
_entity_poly.type
_entity_poly.pdbx_seq_one_letter_code
_entity_poly.pdbx_strand_id
1 'polypeptide(L)'
;AATTVEPTAESTETTATPVNPTPIKAPKSALDQNFYNLMQLVVRYGERPIQVGDTIYSIGEIIIYTIEEDEIKAPEPVYQAIIDEFKRHYKDEGFKAEDFFKFHPDQAISALAIDMIAEKYQYASFNHEGRLGELVTQFLYEIKLTVINQQIEELEQNLKEAQASGNWDRQMQLLAYQPQLLQARNDLCKLLGN
;
A
#
# COMPACT_ATOMS: atom_id res chain seq x y z
N ALA A 1 29.50 -18.11 -70.22
CA ALA A 1 29.76 -17.31 -69.01
C ALA A 1 28.43 -16.83 -68.43
N ALA A 2 27.94 -17.49 -67.39
CA ALA A 2 26.76 -17.12 -66.68
C ALA A 2 27.19 -16.66 -65.28
N THR A 3 26.88 -15.39 -64.98
CA THR A 3 27.17 -14.78 -63.71
C THR A 3 25.93 -14.89 -62.83
N THR A 4 26.00 -15.72 -61.80
CA THR A 4 24.98 -15.85 -60.76
C THR A 4 25.15 -14.73 -59.75
N VAL A 5 24.11 -13.94 -59.52
CA VAL A 5 24.04 -12.91 -58.44
C VAL A 5 23.19 -13.50 -57.33
N GLU A 6 23.79 -13.75 -56.15
CA GLU A 6 23.09 -14.04 -54.88
C GLU A 6 22.45 -12.77 -54.30
N PRO A 7 21.26 -12.84 -53.74
CA PRO A 7 20.72 -11.77 -52.92
C PRO A 7 21.14 -11.94 -51.46
N THR A 8 21.84 -10.95 -50.94
CA THR A 8 22.20 -10.80 -49.54
C THR A 8 20.94 -10.47 -48.72
N ALA A 9 20.59 -11.37 -47.79
CA ALA A 9 19.55 -11.10 -46.80
C ALA A 9 20.13 -10.26 -45.67
N GLU A 10 19.66 -9.03 -45.53
CA GLU A 10 19.97 -8.11 -44.43
C GLU A 10 19.13 -8.50 -43.21
N SER A 11 19.75 -9.15 -42.22
CA SER A 11 19.15 -9.44 -40.93
C SER A 11 19.22 -8.20 -40.07
N THR A 12 18.11 -7.49 -39.92
CA THR A 12 17.98 -6.47 -38.86
C THR A 12 17.85 -7.12 -37.50
N GLU A 13 18.97 -7.25 -36.81
CA GLU A 13 18.97 -7.53 -35.37
C GLU A 13 18.42 -6.32 -34.61
N THR A 14 17.20 -6.47 -34.11
CA THR A 14 16.62 -5.55 -33.13
C THR A 14 17.30 -5.85 -31.78
N THR A 15 18.32 -5.10 -31.45
CA THR A 15 18.94 -5.09 -30.12
C THR A 15 17.94 -4.53 -29.10
N ALA A 16 17.23 -5.45 -28.43
CA ALA A 16 16.49 -5.12 -27.22
C ALA A 16 17.52 -4.79 -26.13
N THR A 17 17.65 -3.51 -25.78
CA THR A 17 18.44 -3.04 -24.65
C THR A 17 17.86 -3.69 -23.39
N PRO A 18 18.65 -4.38 -22.55
CA PRO A 18 18.15 -4.88 -21.28
C PRO A 18 17.84 -3.69 -20.37
N VAL A 19 16.55 -3.47 -20.11
CA VAL A 19 16.10 -2.52 -19.11
C VAL A 19 16.55 -3.06 -17.76
N ASN A 20 17.60 -2.47 -17.19
CA ASN A 20 18.02 -2.74 -15.82
C ASN A 20 16.82 -2.45 -14.90
N PRO A 21 16.37 -3.39 -14.06
CA PRO A 21 15.33 -3.10 -13.08
C PRO A 21 15.86 -1.99 -12.17
N THR A 22 15.11 -0.90 -12.11
CA THR A 22 15.40 0.21 -11.17
C THR A 22 15.37 -0.39 -9.77
N PRO A 23 16.45 -0.26 -8.95
CA PRO A 23 16.45 -0.84 -7.62
C PRO A 23 15.29 -0.27 -6.80
N ILE A 24 14.56 -1.17 -6.14
CA ILE A 24 13.45 -0.82 -5.24
C ILE A 24 14.02 0.14 -4.19
N LYS A 25 13.45 1.32 -4.14
CA LYS A 25 13.84 2.32 -3.15
C LYS A 25 13.34 1.84 -1.79
N ALA A 26 14.24 1.68 -0.82
CA ALA A 26 13.84 1.37 0.55
C ALA A 26 12.75 2.34 1.04
N PRO A 27 11.76 1.86 1.83
CA PRO A 27 10.68 2.70 2.34
C PRO A 27 11.23 3.97 3.01
N LYS A 28 10.63 5.12 2.68
CA LYS A 28 11.13 6.43 3.14
C LYS A 28 10.69 6.77 4.56
N SER A 29 9.62 6.11 5.04
CA SER A 29 9.00 6.36 6.35
C SER A 29 8.25 5.12 6.84
N ALA A 30 7.85 5.12 8.13
CA ALA A 30 6.99 4.09 8.70
C ALA A 30 5.63 4.00 7.96
N LEU A 31 5.07 5.14 7.57
CA LEU A 31 3.83 5.19 6.80
C LEU A 31 3.99 4.54 5.43
N ASP A 32 5.10 4.81 4.74
CA ASP A 32 5.40 4.21 3.44
C ASP A 32 5.56 2.68 3.55
N GLN A 33 6.25 2.20 4.58
CA GLN A 33 6.37 0.76 4.85
C GLN A 33 5.01 0.10 5.12
N ASN A 34 4.15 0.73 5.92
CA ASN A 34 2.83 0.19 6.22
C ASN A 34 1.93 0.17 4.99
N PHE A 35 2.00 1.22 4.14
CA PHE A 35 1.32 1.20 2.84
C PHE A 35 1.84 0.10 1.93
N TYR A 36 3.15 -0.08 1.85
CA TYR A 36 3.74 -1.18 1.08
C TYR A 36 3.20 -2.53 1.52
N ASN A 37 3.17 -2.81 2.82
CA ASN A 37 2.65 -4.07 3.37
C ASN A 37 1.17 -4.27 3.04
N LEU A 38 0.33 -3.23 3.14
CA LEU A 38 -1.09 -3.31 2.79
C LEU A 38 -1.29 -3.51 1.28
N MET A 39 -0.56 -2.77 0.43
CA MET A 39 -0.64 -2.94 -1.01
C MET A 39 -0.14 -4.31 -1.47
N GLN A 40 0.85 -4.88 -0.79
CA GLN A 40 1.29 -6.25 -1.03
C GLN A 40 0.15 -7.27 -0.77
N LEU A 41 -0.68 -7.06 0.26
CA LEU A 41 -1.86 -7.90 0.51
C LEU A 41 -2.93 -7.70 -0.59
N VAL A 42 -3.17 -6.46 -1.03
CA VAL A 42 -4.10 -6.16 -2.12
C VAL A 42 -3.65 -6.81 -3.43
N VAL A 43 -2.38 -6.68 -3.78
CA VAL A 43 -1.81 -7.24 -5.03
C VAL A 43 -1.83 -8.77 -5.03
N ARG A 44 -1.53 -9.41 -3.90
CA ARG A 44 -1.37 -10.88 -3.84
C ARG A 44 -2.66 -11.63 -3.49
N TYR A 45 -3.54 -11.01 -2.72
CA TYR A 45 -4.68 -11.68 -2.10
C TYR A 45 -5.95 -10.83 -2.16
N GLY A 46 -5.96 -9.74 -2.90
CA GLY A 46 -7.03 -8.75 -2.88
C GLY A 46 -8.43 -9.31 -3.13
N GLU A 47 -8.57 -10.32 -4.01
CA GLU A 47 -9.84 -10.97 -4.31
C GLU A 47 -10.25 -12.05 -3.29
N ARG A 48 -9.36 -12.47 -2.37
CA ARG A 48 -9.68 -13.53 -1.42
C ARG A 48 -10.71 -13.08 -0.40
N PRO A 49 -11.72 -13.91 -0.11
CA PRO A 49 -12.72 -13.58 0.89
C PRO A 49 -12.17 -13.69 2.31
N ILE A 50 -12.55 -12.74 3.16
CA ILE A 50 -12.38 -12.81 4.62
C ILE A 50 -13.70 -12.52 5.31
N GLN A 51 -13.93 -13.16 6.43
CA GLN A 51 -15.13 -12.94 7.24
C GLN A 51 -14.84 -11.85 8.29
N VAL A 52 -15.68 -10.81 8.29
CA VAL A 52 -15.63 -9.73 9.30
C VAL A 52 -17.03 -9.65 9.93
N GLY A 53 -17.14 -10.12 11.17
CA GLY A 53 -18.44 -10.33 11.81
C GLY A 53 -19.31 -11.34 11.04
N ASP A 54 -20.51 -10.94 10.66
CA ASP A 54 -21.46 -11.75 9.88
C ASP A 54 -21.36 -11.51 8.36
N THR A 55 -20.43 -10.67 7.90
CA THR A 55 -20.30 -10.28 6.49
C THR A 55 -18.98 -10.78 5.91
N ILE A 56 -19.05 -11.21 4.65
CA ILE A 56 -17.85 -11.60 3.87
C ILE A 56 -17.47 -10.45 2.95
N TYR A 57 -16.21 -10.04 3.03
CA TYR A 57 -15.59 -9.04 2.17
C TYR A 57 -14.40 -9.67 1.45
N SER A 58 -13.92 -9.05 0.38
CA SER A 58 -12.58 -9.37 -0.11
C SER A 58 -11.53 -8.60 0.70
N ILE A 59 -10.30 -9.12 0.73
CA ILE A 59 -9.17 -8.48 1.43
C ILE A 59 -8.95 -7.06 0.92
N GLY A 60 -8.97 -6.87 -0.40
CA GLY A 60 -8.81 -5.55 -1.00
C GLY A 60 -9.93 -4.60 -0.63
N GLU A 61 -11.18 -5.06 -0.58
CA GLU A 61 -12.32 -4.23 -0.15
C GLU A 61 -12.14 -3.70 1.26
N ILE A 62 -11.80 -4.56 2.22
CA ILE A 62 -11.69 -4.13 3.62
C ILE A 62 -10.50 -3.19 3.84
N ILE A 63 -9.37 -3.43 3.16
CA ILE A 63 -8.20 -2.56 3.24
C ILE A 63 -8.52 -1.18 2.66
N ILE A 64 -9.09 -1.14 1.46
CA ILE A 64 -9.37 0.11 0.76
C ILE A 64 -10.48 0.90 1.48
N TYR A 65 -11.54 0.21 1.92
CA TYR A 65 -12.60 0.83 2.70
C TYR A 65 -12.05 1.50 3.97
N THR A 66 -11.16 0.81 4.71
CA THR A 66 -10.57 1.36 5.93
C THR A 66 -9.67 2.56 5.64
N ILE A 67 -8.85 2.52 4.58
CA ILE A 67 -7.99 3.64 4.17
C ILE A 67 -8.85 4.86 3.82
N GLU A 68 -9.95 4.67 3.11
CA GLU A 68 -10.85 5.76 2.69
C GLU A 68 -11.68 6.30 3.86
N GLU A 69 -12.21 5.44 4.74
CA GLU A 69 -12.99 5.84 5.91
C GLU A 69 -12.19 6.68 6.89
N ASP A 70 -10.93 6.30 7.10
CA ASP A 70 -10.01 7.03 7.98
C ASP A 70 -9.28 8.19 7.28
N GLU A 71 -9.61 8.49 6.02
CA GLU A 71 -8.98 9.54 5.20
C GLU A 71 -7.44 9.45 5.14
N ILE A 72 -6.91 8.21 5.19
CA ILE A 72 -5.46 7.96 5.18
C ILE A 72 -4.93 8.18 3.77
N LYS A 73 -4.02 9.14 3.60
CA LYS A 73 -3.45 9.49 2.29
C LYS A 73 -2.29 8.57 1.94
N ALA A 74 -2.32 8.05 0.73
CA ALA A 74 -1.21 7.28 0.18
C ALA A 74 0.07 8.13 0.08
N PRO A 75 1.20 7.68 0.63
CA PRO A 75 2.45 8.45 0.62
C PRO A 75 3.10 8.53 -0.77
N GLU A 76 2.81 7.57 -1.65
CA GLU A 76 3.32 7.54 -3.01
C GLU A 76 2.17 7.38 -4.02
N PRO A 77 2.23 8.08 -5.17
CA PRO A 77 1.16 8.03 -6.18
C PRO A 77 0.85 6.63 -6.71
N VAL A 78 1.85 5.74 -6.75
CA VAL A 78 1.68 4.37 -7.24
C VAL A 78 0.76 3.53 -6.34
N TYR A 79 0.75 3.77 -5.03
CA TYR A 79 -0.20 3.09 -4.12
C TYR A 79 -1.63 3.55 -4.38
N GLN A 80 -1.84 4.84 -4.60
CA GLN A 80 -3.16 5.35 -4.98
C GLN A 80 -3.61 4.74 -6.32
N ALA A 81 -2.72 4.62 -7.28
CA ALA A 81 -3.04 3.99 -8.56
C ALA A 81 -3.44 2.51 -8.40
N ILE A 82 -2.76 1.74 -7.54
CA ILE A 82 -3.15 0.35 -7.21
C ILE A 82 -4.55 0.31 -6.59
N ILE A 83 -4.86 1.20 -5.65
CA ILE A 83 -6.18 1.32 -5.02
C ILE A 83 -7.25 1.59 -6.07
N ASP A 84 -7.02 2.57 -6.95
CA ASP A 84 -7.98 2.98 -7.97
C ASP A 84 -8.23 1.88 -9.00
N GLU A 85 -7.18 1.17 -9.43
CA GLU A 85 -7.29 0.05 -10.36
C GLU A 85 -8.02 -1.14 -9.72
N PHE A 86 -7.70 -1.48 -8.46
CA PHE A 86 -8.42 -2.53 -7.75
C PHE A 86 -9.91 -2.21 -7.65
N LYS A 87 -10.29 -0.99 -7.27
CA LYS A 87 -11.68 -0.54 -7.17
C LYS A 87 -12.46 -0.65 -8.48
N ARG A 88 -11.80 -0.47 -9.62
CA ARG A 88 -12.45 -0.58 -10.94
C ARG A 88 -12.72 -2.04 -11.32
N HIS A 89 -11.83 -2.95 -10.94
CA HIS A 89 -11.79 -4.30 -11.53
C HIS A 89 -12.12 -5.45 -10.58
N TYR A 90 -12.15 -5.24 -9.24
CA TYR A 90 -12.32 -6.34 -8.28
C TYR A 90 -13.64 -7.11 -8.41
N LYS A 91 -14.67 -6.52 -9.06
CA LYS A 91 -15.96 -7.15 -9.34
C LYS A 91 -16.03 -7.82 -10.71
N ASP A 92 -15.00 -7.70 -11.52
CA ASP A 92 -14.98 -8.32 -12.85
C ASP A 92 -14.94 -9.84 -12.70
N GLU A 93 -15.67 -10.54 -13.59
CA GLU A 93 -15.71 -12.00 -13.57
C GLU A 93 -14.31 -12.59 -13.78
N GLY A 94 -13.88 -13.45 -12.87
CA GLY A 94 -12.56 -14.09 -12.96
C GLY A 94 -11.38 -13.20 -12.59
N PHE A 95 -11.61 -12.03 -12.00
CA PHE A 95 -10.53 -11.14 -11.55
C PHE A 95 -9.56 -11.87 -10.62
N LYS A 96 -8.27 -11.75 -10.92
CA LYS A 96 -7.15 -12.24 -10.12
C LYS A 96 -6.18 -11.09 -9.90
N ALA A 97 -6.10 -10.60 -8.68
CA ALA A 97 -5.31 -9.41 -8.36
C ALA A 97 -3.84 -9.59 -8.73
N GLU A 98 -3.22 -10.74 -8.39
CA GLU A 98 -1.82 -11.02 -8.67
C GLU A 98 -1.52 -10.95 -10.18
N ASP A 99 -2.34 -11.61 -11.01
CA ASP A 99 -2.13 -11.62 -12.46
C ASP A 99 -2.44 -10.25 -13.07
N PHE A 100 -3.50 -9.59 -12.61
CA PHE A 100 -3.91 -8.27 -13.09
C PHE A 100 -2.79 -7.24 -12.87
N PHE A 101 -2.27 -7.12 -11.67
CA PHE A 101 -1.24 -6.14 -11.36
C PHE A 101 0.13 -6.50 -11.94
N LYS A 102 0.50 -7.78 -12.00
CA LYS A 102 1.74 -8.25 -12.60
C LYS A 102 1.85 -7.91 -14.09
N PHE A 103 0.75 -7.98 -14.82
CA PHE A 103 0.68 -7.70 -16.25
C PHE A 103 0.04 -6.34 -16.56
N HIS A 104 -0.02 -5.45 -15.58
CA HIS A 104 -0.62 -4.14 -15.76
C HIS A 104 0.12 -3.30 -16.81
N PRO A 105 -0.59 -2.55 -17.70
CA PRO A 105 0.03 -1.75 -18.76
C PRO A 105 0.88 -0.58 -18.22
N ASP A 106 0.55 -0.04 -17.05
CA ASP A 106 1.39 0.93 -16.36
C ASP A 106 2.61 0.25 -15.76
N GLN A 107 3.80 0.68 -16.24
CA GLN A 107 5.07 0.10 -15.83
C GLN A 107 5.38 0.33 -14.34
N ALA A 108 4.93 1.44 -13.74
CA ALA A 108 5.17 1.69 -12.31
C ALA A 108 4.38 0.72 -11.45
N ILE A 109 3.12 0.44 -11.81
CA ILE A 109 2.27 -0.53 -11.12
C ILE A 109 2.83 -1.94 -11.30
N SER A 110 3.11 -2.37 -12.53
CA SER A 110 3.57 -3.74 -12.80
C SER A 110 4.95 -4.03 -12.18
N ALA A 111 5.89 -3.08 -12.21
CA ALA A 111 7.19 -3.25 -11.59
C ALA A 111 7.05 -3.42 -10.05
N LEU A 112 6.28 -2.54 -9.40
CA LEU A 112 6.03 -2.65 -7.96
C LEU A 112 5.30 -3.94 -7.60
N ALA A 113 4.31 -4.36 -8.38
CA ALA A 113 3.58 -5.62 -8.16
C ALA A 113 4.50 -6.84 -8.27
N ILE A 114 5.41 -6.88 -9.27
CA ILE A 114 6.39 -7.96 -9.42
C ILE A 114 7.29 -8.05 -8.19
N ASP A 115 7.74 -6.91 -7.66
CA ASP A 115 8.57 -6.85 -6.45
C ASP A 115 7.82 -7.39 -5.23
N MET A 116 6.58 -6.93 -5.02
CA MET A 116 5.70 -7.40 -3.94
C MET A 116 5.40 -8.90 -4.01
N ILE A 117 5.29 -9.46 -5.24
CA ILE A 117 5.05 -10.88 -5.47
C ILE A 117 6.33 -11.70 -5.26
N ALA A 118 7.49 -11.17 -5.65
CA ALA A 118 8.78 -11.85 -5.52
C ALA A 118 9.22 -12.05 -4.06
N GLU A 119 8.80 -11.19 -3.15
CA GLU A 119 9.03 -11.29 -1.70
C GLU A 119 8.25 -12.47 -1.05
N LYS A 120 8.42 -13.67 -1.60
CA LYS A 120 7.67 -14.89 -1.20
C LYS A 120 7.82 -15.31 0.26
N TYR A 121 8.90 -14.92 0.93
CA TYR A 121 9.30 -15.54 2.19
C TYR A 121 8.62 -14.96 3.43
N GLN A 122 8.05 -13.76 3.40
CA GLN A 122 7.43 -13.17 4.58
C GLN A 122 6.06 -13.77 4.93
N TYR A 123 5.30 -14.21 3.92
CA TYR A 123 3.90 -14.66 4.14
C TYR A 123 3.58 -16.09 3.72
N ALA A 124 4.58 -16.89 3.34
CA ALA A 124 4.37 -18.28 2.91
C ALA A 124 3.72 -19.17 4.00
N SER A 125 3.90 -18.82 5.28
CA SER A 125 3.29 -19.50 6.42
C SER A 125 1.83 -19.09 6.69
N PHE A 126 1.32 -18.03 6.04
CA PHE A 126 -0.04 -17.48 6.24
C PHE A 126 -1.08 -17.99 5.24
N ASN A 127 -0.77 -19.05 4.49
CA ASN A 127 -1.71 -19.65 3.53
C ASN A 127 -2.98 -20.27 4.15
N HIS A 128 -3.12 -20.26 5.48
CA HIS A 128 -4.36 -20.62 6.17
C HIS A 128 -5.28 -19.39 6.26
N GLU A 129 -6.50 -19.51 5.75
CA GLU A 129 -7.49 -18.43 5.63
C GLU A 129 -7.69 -17.61 6.92
N GLY A 130 -7.68 -18.25 8.10
CA GLY A 130 -7.79 -17.54 9.39
C GLY A 130 -6.62 -16.58 9.68
N ARG A 131 -5.40 -16.98 9.38
CA ARG A 131 -4.20 -16.17 9.64
C ARG A 131 -4.09 -14.95 8.73
N LEU A 132 -4.62 -15.05 7.51
CA LEU A 132 -4.59 -13.92 6.58
C LEU A 132 -5.49 -12.76 7.06
N GLY A 133 -6.67 -13.07 7.62
CA GLY A 133 -7.54 -12.07 8.25
C GLY A 133 -6.90 -11.38 9.46
N GLU A 134 -6.20 -12.14 10.31
CA GLU A 134 -5.45 -11.60 11.44
C GLU A 134 -4.34 -10.64 10.96
N LEU A 135 -3.61 -11.01 9.90
CA LEU A 135 -2.55 -10.20 9.32
C LEU A 135 -3.09 -8.89 8.73
N VAL A 136 -4.21 -8.95 8.00
CA VAL A 136 -4.89 -7.75 7.48
C VAL A 136 -5.27 -6.82 8.63
N THR A 137 -5.88 -7.36 9.69
CA THR A 137 -6.28 -6.59 10.87
C THR A 137 -5.07 -5.96 11.56
N GLN A 138 -4.00 -6.70 11.74
CA GLN A 138 -2.75 -6.20 12.32
C GLN A 138 -2.20 -5.01 11.51
N PHE A 139 -2.05 -5.15 10.20
CA PHE A 139 -1.50 -4.07 9.36
C PHE A 139 -2.41 -2.85 9.30
N LEU A 140 -3.72 -3.04 9.36
CA LEU A 140 -4.67 -1.91 9.45
C LEU A 140 -4.51 -1.16 10.78
N TYR A 141 -4.28 -1.84 11.89
CA TYR A 141 -4.01 -1.17 13.17
C TYR A 141 -2.64 -0.49 13.19
N GLU A 142 -1.61 -1.10 12.59
CA GLU A 142 -0.27 -0.50 12.49
C GLU A 142 -0.28 0.80 11.68
N ILE A 143 -1.01 0.84 10.54
CA ILE A 143 -1.10 2.07 9.75
C ILE A 143 -1.89 3.16 10.49
N LYS A 144 -3.01 2.81 11.15
CA LYS A 144 -3.77 3.74 11.99
C LYS A 144 -2.92 4.31 13.12
N LEU A 145 -2.15 3.47 13.81
CA LEU A 145 -1.23 3.88 14.86
C LEU A 145 -0.16 4.84 14.33
N THR A 146 0.40 4.56 13.16
CA THR A 146 1.39 5.43 12.51
C THR A 146 0.81 6.81 12.19
N VAL A 147 -0.41 6.87 11.63
CA VAL A 147 -1.10 8.13 11.32
C VAL A 147 -1.40 8.93 12.60
N ILE A 148 -1.88 8.28 13.66
CA ILE A 148 -2.15 8.96 14.95
C ILE A 148 -0.86 9.49 15.56
N ASN A 149 0.25 8.76 15.50
CA ASN A 149 1.53 9.25 16.00
C ASN A 149 2.00 10.49 15.23
N GLN A 150 1.84 10.52 13.90
CA GLN A 150 2.12 11.71 13.09
C GLN A 150 1.23 12.91 13.49
N GLN A 151 -0.06 12.67 13.71
CA GLN A 151 -0.98 13.72 14.16
C GLN A 151 -0.60 14.26 15.56
N ILE A 152 -0.11 13.41 16.47
CA ILE A 152 0.39 13.84 17.78
C ILE A 152 1.66 14.69 17.62
N GLU A 153 2.62 14.29 16.78
CA GLU A 153 3.83 15.06 16.50
C GLU A 153 3.50 16.44 15.90
N GLU A 154 2.58 16.49 14.93
CA GLU A 154 2.11 17.75 14.34
C GLU A 154 1.41 18.64 15.38
N LEU A 155 0.58 18.05 16.25
CA LEU A 155 -0.09 18.77 17.32
C LEU A 155 0.91 19.38 18.31
N GLU A 156 1.94 18.62 18.70
CA GLU A 156 3.01 19.11 19.59
C GLU A 156 3.81 20.25 18.95
N GLN A 157 4.09 20.17 17.65
CA GLN A 157 4.75 21.26 16.92
C GLN A 157 3.86 22.51 16.87
N ASN A 158 2.58 22.36 16.53
CA ASN A 158 1.63 23.46 16.51
C ASN A 158 1.44 24.10 17.89
N LEU A 159 1.49 23.31 18.97
CA LEU A 159 1.46 23.84 20.34
C LEU A 159 2.67 24.71 20.67
N LYS A 160 3.88 24.28 20.28
CA LYS A 160 5.12 25.07 20.46
C LYS A 160 5.04 26.40 19.71
N GLU A 161 4.52 26.39 18.47
CA GLU A 161 4.35 27.59 17.65
C GLU A 161 3.30 28.55 18.25
N ALA A 162 2.17 28.01 18.74
CA ALA A 162 1.14 28.81 19.40
C ALA A 162 1.66 29.45 20.71
N GLN A 163 2.49 28.74 21.49
CA GLN A 163 3.16 29.26 22.66
C GLN A 163 4.16 30.38 22.32
N ALA A 164 5.00 30.15 21.33
CA ALA A 164 6.01 31.12 20.89
C ALA A 164 5.39 32.43 20.36
N SER A 165 4.23 32.32 19.70
CA SER A 165 3.48 33.48 19.17
C SER A 165 2.52 34.13 20.19
N GLY A 166 2.37 33.55 21.37
CA GLY A 166 1.42 34.04 22.41
C GLY A 166 -0.05 33.85 22.00
N ASN A 167 -0.35 32.96 21.07
CA ASN A 167 -1.72 32.71 20.61
C ASN A 167 -2.46 31.74 21.55
N TRP A 168 -3.02 32.28 22.63
CA TRP A 168 -3.73 31.52 23.65
C TRP A 168 -4.96 30.79 23.14
N ASP A 169 -5.72 31.37 22.24
CA ASP A 169 -6.93 30.73 21.67
C ASP A 169 -6.55 29.47 20.88
N ARG A 170 -5.52 29.55 20.06
CA ARG A 170 -5.01 28.41 19.31
C ARG A 170 -4.45 27.32 20.23
N GLN A 171 -3.70 27.73 21.27
CA GLN A 171 -3.15 26.80 22.26
C GLN A 171 -4.26 26.03 22.98
N MET A 172 -5.32 26.71 23.43
CA MET A 172 -6.45 26.05 24.09
C MET A 172 -7.21 25.07 23.19
N GLN A 173 -7.40 25.42 21.91
CA GLN A 173 -8.01 24.52 20.92
C GLN A 173 -7.18 23.23 20.75
N LEU A 174 -5.87 23.35 20.59
CA LEU A 174 -4.97 22.22 20.43
C LEU A 174 -4.93 21.32 21.67
N LEU A 175 -4.88 21.91 22.85
CA LEU A 175 -4.91 21.17 24.14
C LEU A 175 -6.24 20.43 24.34
N ALA A 176 -7.36 20.96 23.86
CA ALA A 176 -8.65 20.29 23.93
C ALA A 176 -8.72 19.05 23.02
N TYR A 177 -7.96 19.02 21.92
CA TYR A 177 -7.90 17.90 20.97
C TYR A 177 -6.92 16.80 21.39
N GLN A 178 -5.85 17.14 22.10
CA GLN A 178 -4.79 16.22 22.51
C GLN A 178 -5.28 14.94 23.23
N PRO A 179 -6.21 14.99 24.20
CA PRO A 179 -6.66 13.79 24.91
C PRO A 179 -7.31 12.76 24.00
N GLN A 180 -8.00 13.19 22.93
CA GLN A 180 -8.67 12.31 21.97
C GLN A 180 -7.64 11.49 21.17
N LEU A 181 -6.58 12.14 20.68
CA LEU A 181 -5.49 11.46 19.98
C LEU A 181 -4.73 10.47 20.87
N LEU A 182 -4.44 10.87 22.12
CA LEU A 182 -3.77 10.02 23.09
C LEU A 182 -4.62 8.80 23.47
N GLN A 183 -5.93 8.97 23.61
CA GLN A 183 -6.85 7.86 23.88
C GLN A 183 -6.89 6.90 22.68
N ALA A 184 -7.08 7.40 21.46
CA ALA A 184 -7.09 6.58 20.25
C ALA A 184 -5.78 5.79 20.06
N ARG A 185 -4.63 6.44 20.31
CA ARG A 185 -3.32 5.76 20.31
C ARG A 185 -3.26 4.63 21.33
N ASN A 186 -3.67 4.89 22.56
CA ASN A 186 -3.63 3.89 23.63
C ASN A 186 -4.53 2.70 23.35
N ASP A 187 -5.69 2.91 22.73
CA ASP A 187 -6.61 1.84 22.37
C ASP A 187 -6.06 0.98 21.25
N LEU A 188 -5.41 1.59 20.24
CA LEU A 188 -4.70 0.82 19.18
C LEU A 188 -3.51 0.04 19.74
N CYS A 189 -2.72 0.62 20.64
CA CYS A 189 -1.62 -0.10 21.30
C CYS A 189 -2.12 -1.35 22.04
N LYS A 190 -3.24 -1.27 22.76
CA LYS A 190 -3.84 -2.44 23.43
C LYS A 190 -4.27 -3.52 22.43
N LEU A 191 -4.85 -3.12 21.29
CA LEU A 191 -5.27 -4.05 20.23
C LEU A 191 -4.08 -4.75 19.54
N LEU A 192 -2.94 -4.08 19.46
CA LEU A 192 -1.68 -4.63 18.94
C LEU A 192 -0.89 -5.45 19.98
N GLY A 193 -1.34 -5.48 21.25
CA GLY A 193 -0.66 -6.21 22.32
C GLY A 193 0.57 -5.51 22.89
N ASN A 194 0.65 -4.19 22.72
CA ASN A 194 1.71 -3.31 23.22
C ASN A 194 1.28 -2.53 24.47
#